data_066f9015d74f3304343fa1d826bc84a4
#
_entry.id   066f9015d74f3304343fa1d826bc84a4
#
_cell.length_a   1.000
_cell.length_b   1.000
_cell.length_c   1.000
_cell.angle_alpha   90.00
_cell.angle_beta   90.00
_cell.angle_gamma   90.00
#
_symmetry.space_group_name_H-M   'P 1'
#
loop_
_entity.id
_entity.type
_entity.pdbx_description
1 polymer ?
#
loop_
_entity_poly.entity_id
_entity_poly.type
_entity_poly.pdbx_seq_one_letter_code
_entity_poly.pdbx_strand_id
1 'polypeptide(L)'
;MKAPVIEVRDLDLNEAVRNVSFTVARGEVYALLGRYGSGKTALLEILAGLRRPTGGAVRIRGVDPYADRNAARAGAVWRDGGLFPGLTVAEVVDTWRRWTLDPLTRDRALRLARLTRLADVPFERLTIGQRRLLDLALALVGRSDVLVLDEPTAGLDTAAAREVWSVLRALAADGVAVVVTTRDPDEACRADRVGVLDEGRLVTGRDAARLRAVRPRAA
;
A
#
# COMPACT_ATOMS: atom_id res chain seq x y z
N MET A 1 21.43 9.09 -6.48
CA MET A 1 20.38 8.41 -5.70
C MET A 1 19.16 9.33 -5.64
N LYS A 2 17.95 8.82 -5.90
CA LYS A 2 16.70 9.61 -5.73
C LYS A 2 16.52 9.91 -4.23
N ALA A 3 16.10 11.15 -3.89
CA ALA A 3 15.80 11.51 -2.51
C ALA A 3 14.67 10.61 -1.96
N PRO A 4 14.75 10.13 -0.70
CA PRO A 4 13.70 9.34 -0.11
C PRO A 4 12.45 10.19 0.13
N VAL A 5 11.28 9.60 -0.11
CA VAL A 5 9.98 10.21 0.19
C VAL A 5 9.37 9.60 1.45
N ILE A 6 9.76 8.38 1.79
CA ILE A 6 9.46 7.73 3.08
C ILE A 6 10.79 7.51 3.80
N GLU A 7 10.87 7.96 5.05
CA GLU A 7 11.98 7.70 5.96
C GLU A 7 11.44 7.11 7.26
N VAL A 8 11.94 5.94 7.60
CA VAL A 8 11.64 5.24 8.85
C VAL A 8 12.96 5.07 9.60
N ARG A 9 13.04 5.53 10.85
CA ARG A 9 14.25 5.52 11.66
C ARG A 9 13.95 4.96 13.04
N ASP A 10 14.64 3.87 13.37
CA ASP A 10 14.63 3.20 14.68
C ASP A 10 13.22 3.04 15.26
N LEU A 11 12.29 2.65 14.38
CA LEU A 11 10.86 2.63 14.69
C LEU A 11 10.53 1.49 15.63
N ASP A 12 9.83 1.82 16.71
CA ASP A 12 9.32 0.88 17.69
C ASP A 12 7.80 1.02 17.84
N LEU A 13 7.11 -0.11 18.00
CA LEU A 13 5.72 -0.16 18.41
C LEU A 13 5.50 -1.39 19.31
N ASN A 14 5.72 -1.21 20.61
CA ASN A 14 5.64 -2.27 21.62
C ASN A 14 6.41 -3.53 21.13
N GLU A 15 5.72 -4.69 21.09
CA GLU A 15 6.33 -5.94 20.59
C GLU A 15 6.15 -6.16 19.08
N ALA A 16 5.25 -5.42 18.45
CA ALA A 16 4.87 -5.62 17.04
C ALA A 16 5.91 -5.11 16.03
N VAL A 17 6.64 -4.03 16.36
CA VAL A 17 7.70 -3.44 15.53
C VAL A 17 8.86 -3.09 16.44
N ARG A 18 10.08 -3.50 16.09
CA ARG A 18 11.27 -3.39 16.94
C ARG A 18 12.45 -2.86 16.13
N ASN A 19 12.83 -1.61 16.41
CA ASN A 19 14.01 -0.95 15.82
C ASN A 19 14.07 -1.08 14.27
N VAL A 20 12.96 -0.75 13.60
CA VAL A 20 12.84 -0.86 12.14
C VAL A 20 13.30 0.43 11.48
N SER A 21 14.25 0.33 10.56
CA SER A 21 14.75 1.47 9.77
C SER A 21 14.81 1.12 8.29
N PHE A 22 14.19 1.93 7.44
CA PHE A 22 14.30 1.85 5.98
C PHE A 22 13.87 3.17 5.32
N THR A 23 14.14 3.26 4.03
CA THR A 23 13.70 4.39 3.21
C THR A 23 13.06 3.89 1.93
N VAL A 24 12.14 4.69 1.37
CA VAL A 24 11.57 4.44 0.03
C VAL A 24 11.70 5.71 -0.80
N ALA A 25 12.22 5.56 -2.01
CA ALA A 25 12.40 6.68 -2.93
C ALA A 25 11.11 6.97 -3.71
N ARG A 26 11.03 8.17 -4.28
CA ARG A 26 9.96 8.52 -5.21
C ARG A 26 9.97 7.58 -6.42
N GLY A 27 8.81 7.00 -6.75
CA GLY A 27 8.65 6.07 -7.86
C GLY A 27 9.25 4.69 -7.60
N GLU A 28 9.48 4.33 -6.35
CA GLU A 28 9.94 3.02 -5.93
C GLU A 28 8.77 2.18 -5.42
N VAL A 29 8.76 0.90 -5.79
CA VAL A 29 7.91 -0.11 -5.15
C VAL A 29 8.74 -0.88 -4.14
N TYR A 30 8.40 -0.78 -2.87
CA TYR A 30 9.05 -1.48 -1.76
C TYR A 30 8.12 -2.54 -1.19
N ALA A 31 8.53 -3.80 -1.19
CA ALA A 31 7.77 -4.90 -0.60
C ALA A 31 8.25 -5.22 0.81
N LEU A 32 7.31 -5.35 1.74
CA LEU A 32 7.53 -5.90 3.08
C LEU A 32 7.02 -7.34 3.10
N LEU A 33 7.95 -8.28 3.01
CA LEU A 33 7.66 -9.71 3.10
C LEU A 33 7.69 -10.15 4.56
N GLY A 34 6.74 -10.97 4.99
CA GLY A 34 6.76 -11.54 6.34
C GLY A 34 5.57 -12.44 6.61
N ARG A 35 5.68 -13.30 7.62
CA ARG A 35 4.62 -14.21 8.05
C ARG A 35 3.44 -13.46 8.68
N TYR A 36 2.34 -14.18 8.91
CA TYR A 36 1.25 -13.65 9.72
C TYR A 36 1.79 -13.27 11.12
N GLY A 37 1.36 -12.13 11.64
CA GLY A 37 1.81 -11.64 12.96
C GLY A 37 3.20 -11.02 13.00
N SER A 38 3.93 -10.90 11.88
CA SER A 38 5.29 -10.33 11.86
C SER A 38 5.35 -8.80 12.05
N GLY A 39 4.21 -8.10 12.17
CA GLY A 39 4.15 -6.65 12.38
C GLY A 39 3.89 -5.81 11.13
N LYS A 40 3.68 -6.41 9.95
CA LYS A 40 3.49 -5.68 8.67
C LYS A 40 2.35 -4.67 8.72
N THR A 41 1.14 -5.11 9.12
CA THR A 41 -0.04 -4.23 9.22
C THR A 41 0.20 -3.10 10.22
N ALA A 42 0.80 -3.40 11.38
CA ALA A 42 1.13 -2.38 12.38
C ALA A 42 2.10 -1.32 11.83
N LEU A 43 3.08 -1.74 11.04
CA LEU A 43 4.00 -0.83 10.37
C LEU A 43 3.29 0.03 9.31
N LEU A 44 2.37 -0.57 8.52
CA LEU A 44 1.58 0.20 7.55
C LEU A 44 0.63 1.19 8.24
N GLU A 45 0.01 0.84 9.37
CA GLU A 45 -0.82 1.75 10.16
C GLU A 45 -0.04 3.00 10.61
N ILE A 46 1.24 2.83 10.98
CA ILE A 46 2.12 3.96 11.32
C ILE A 46 2.40 4.82 10.08
N LEU A 47 2.74 4.20 8.95
CA LEU A 47 2.98 4.91 7.68
C LEU A 47 1.74 5.65 7.20
N ALA A 48 0.55 5.10 7.41
CA ALA A 48 -0.73 5.75 7.09
C ALA A 48 -1.13 6.85 8.09
N GLY A 49 -0.34 7.08 9.16
CA GLY A 49 -0.67 8.04 10.20
C GLY A 49 -1.88 7.64 11.06
N LEU A 50 -2.24 6.35 11.10
CA LEU A 50 -3.35 5.82 11.88
C LEU A 50 -2.92 5.42 13.29
N ARG A 51 -1.64 5.11 13.46
CA ARG A 51 -1.06 4.67 14.72
C ARG A 51 0.21 5.45 15.04
N ARG A 52 0.35 5.87 16.30
CA ARG A 52 1.56 6.52 16.76
C ARG A 52 2.59 5.47 17.19
N PRO A 53 3.85 5.57 16.74
CA PRO A 53 4.91 4.70 17.22
C PRO A 53 5.23 4.98 18.70
N THR A 54 5.78 3.99 19.42
CA THR A 54 6.25 4.14 20.79
C THR A 54 7.68 4.66 20.87
N GLY A 55 8.45 4.52 19.78
CA GLY A 55 9.81 5.04 19.66
C GLY A 55 10.19 5.24 18.20
N GLY A 56 11.30 5.95 17.97
CA GLY A 56 11.77 6.27 16.62
C GLY A 56 10.95 7.34 15.90
N ALA A 57 11.10 7.42 14.58
CA ALA A 57 10.43 8.44 13.78
C ALA A 57 10.06 7.93 12.39
N VAL A 58 8.93 8.42 11.88
CA VAL A 58 8.52 8.30 10.47
C VAL A 58 8.39 9.68 9.86
N ARG A 59 8.91 9.84 8.66
CA ARG A 59 8.68 11.03 7.83
C ARG A 59 8.19 10.61 6.45
N ILE A 60 7.11 11.21 6.01
CA ILE A 60 6.59 11.09 4.63
C ILE A 60 6.62 12.50 4.04
N ARG A 61 7.42 12.69 2.98
CA ARG A 61 7.68 14.01 2.41
C ARG A 61 8.20 15.03 3.45
N GLY A 62 8.98 14.54 4.43
CA GLY A 62 9.50 15.34 5.53
C GLY A 62 8.51 15.61 6.68
N VAL A 63 7.26 15.15 6.56
CA VAL A 63 6.18 15.38 7.55
C VAL A 63 5.93 14.11 8.36
N ASP A 64 5.59 14.26 9.63
CA ASP A 64 5.08 13.18 10.47
C ASP A 64 3.64 12.86 10.05
N PRO A 65 3.36 11.65 9.51
CA PRO A 65 2.04 11.33 8.99
C PRO A 65 0.96 11.25 10.08
N TYR A 66 1.33 11.02 11.34
CA TYR A 66 0.39 11.04 12.45
C TYR A 66 -0.01 12.47 12.85
N ALA A 67 0.93 13.42 12.76
CA ALA A 67 0.68 14.82 13.08
C ALA A 67 -0.10 15.55 11.98
N ASP A 68 0.23 15.29 10.71
CA ASP A 68 -0.44 15.91 9.55
C ASP A 68 -0.57 14.93 8.38
N ARG A 69 -1.70 14.24 8.32
CA ARG A 69 -2.02 13.29 7.24
C ARG A 69 -2.18 13.96 5.89
N ASN A 70 -2.73 15.17 5.87
CA ASN A 70 -2.98 15.89 4.62
C ASN A 70 -1.66 16.31 3.95
N ALA A 71 -0.72 16.83 4.73
CA ALA A 71 0.60 17.19 4.22
C ALA A 71 1.43 15.95 3.83
N ALA A 72 1.27 14.83 4.52
CA ALA A 72 1.93 13.57 4.19
C ALA A 72 1.47 13.01 2.84
N ARG A 73 0.22 13.25 2.42
CA ARG A 73 -0.35 12.75 1.17
C ARG A 73 -0.16 11.24 0.98
N ALA A 74 -0.42 10.48 2.04
CA ALA A 74 -0.35 9.04 2.03
C ALA A 74 -1.75 8.43 1.85
N GLY A 75 -1.96 7.65 0.79
CA GLY A 75 -3.12 6.82 0.59
C GLY A 75 -2.90 5.42 1.15
N ALA A 76 -3.94 4.80 1.68
CA ALA A 76 -3.86 3.45 2.23
C ALA A 76 -4.93 2.54 1.62
N VAL A 77 -4.56 1.29 1.35
CA VAL A 77 -5.46 0.20 0.95
C VAL A 77 -5.26 -0.95 1.91
N TRP A 78 -6.32 -1.31 2.61
CA TRP A 78 -6.30 -2.39 3.59
C TRP A 78 -6.74 -3.71 2.95
N ARG A 79 -6.33 -4.82 3.57
CA ARG A 79 -6.69 -6.16 3.12
C ARG A 79 -8.20 -6.36 2.99
N ASP A 80 -8.95 -5.90 3.98
CA ASP A 80 -10.41 -5.88 3.93
C ASP A 80 -10.85 -4.56 3.32
N GLY A 81 -11.31 -4.60 2.07
CA GLY A 81 -11.74 -3.42 1.32
C GLY A 81 -13.06 -2.83 1.84
N GLY A 82 -13.37 -1.63 1.36
CA GLY A 82 -14.66 -0.99 1.66
C GLY A 82 -15.84 -1.73 1.02
N LEU A 83 -17.03 -1.60 1.63
CA LEU A 83 -18.31 -2.07 1.09
C LEU A 83 -19.17 -0.85 0.76
N PHE A 84 -19.68 -0.79 -0.47
CA PHE A 84 -20.45 0.35 -0.99
C PHE A 84 -21.77 -0.10 -1.67
N PRO A 85 -22.66 -0.77 -0.93
CA PRO A 85 -23.88 -1.32 -1.51
C PRO A 85 -24.77 -0.23 -2.10
N GLY A 86 -25.36 -0.53 -3.27
CA GLY A 86 -26.29 0.36 -3.95
C GLY A 86 -25.66 1.53 -4.70
N LEU A 87 -24.33 1.63 -4.73
CA LEU A 87 -23.61 2.69 -5.45
C LEU A 87 -22.87 2.14 -6.67
N THR A 88 -22.83 2.92 -7.73
CA THR A 88 -21.91 2.70 -8.86
C THR A 88 -20.47 3.08 -8.50
N VAL A 89 -19.53 2.58 -9.27
CA VAL A 89 -18.09 2.95 -9.12
C VAL A 89 -17.90 4.46 -9.15
N ALA A 90 -18.59 5.16 -10.05
CA ALA A 90 -18.53 6.62 -10.16
C ALA A 90 -19.06 7.32 -8.90
N GLU A 91 -20.20 6.87 -8.37
CA GLU A 91 -20.81 7.44 -7.16
C GLU A 91 -19.96 7.20 -5.91
N VAL A 92 -19.30 6.02 -5.80
CA VAL A 92 -18.35 5.75 -4.72
C VAL A 92 -17.19 6.74 -4.78
N VAL A 93 -16.57 6.92 -5.95
CA VAL A 93 -15.46 7.87 -6.12
C VAL A 93 -15.90 9.31 -5.85
N ASP A 94 -17.11 9.73 -6.34
CA ASP A 94 -17.61 11.08 -6.09
C ASP A 94 -17.93 11.31 -4.61
N THR A 95 -18.43 10.30 -3.91
CA THR A 95 -18.66 10.37 -2.47
C THR A 95 -17.36 10.59 -1.71
N TRP A 96 -16.30 9.83 -2.05
CA TRP A 96 -14.98 9.96 -1.44
C TRP A 96 -14.35 11.33 -1.70
N ARG A 97 -14.52 11.86 -2.92
CA ARG A 97 -14.04 13.19 -3.32
C ARG A 97 -14.63 14.32 -2.47
N ARG A 98 -15.91 14.22 -2.06
CA ARG A 98 -16.56 15.24 -1.22
C ARG A 98 -15.92 15.39 0.17
N TRP A 99 -15.29 14.33 0.67
CA TRP A 99 -14.63 14.31 1.98
C TRP A 99 -13.11 14.53 1.89
N THR A 100 -12.59 14.73 0.70
CA THR A 100 -11.15 14.87 0.45
C THR A 100 -10.81 16.32 0.11
N LEU A 101 -9.76 16.85 0.72
CA LEU A 101 -9.22 18.15 0.38
C LEU A 101 -8.48 18.08 -0.97
N ASP A 102 -8.71 19.06 -1.86
CA ASP A 102 -8.09 19.11 -3.19
C ASP A 102 -8.11 17.78 -3.95
N PRO A 103 -9.29 17.15 -4.17
CA PRO A 103 -9.37 15.83 -4.74
C PRO A 103 -8.99 15.82 -6.23
N LEU A 104 -8.51 14.67 -6.71
CA LEU A 104 -8.48 14.38 -8.14
C LEU A 104 -9.89 14.47 -8.72
N THR A 105 -9.99 14.77 -10.02
CA THR A 105 -11.26 14.58 -10.73
C THR A 105 -11.62 13.08 -10.76
N ARG A 106 -12.93 12.76 -10.76
CA ARG A 106 -13.42 11.39 -10.88
C ARG A 106 -12.74 10.65 -12.04
N ASP A 107 -12.76 11.27 -13.23
CA ASP A 107 -12.19 10.66 -14.43
C ASP A 107 -10.69 10.37 -14.29
N ARG A 108 -9.94 11.22 -13.59
CA ARG A 108 -8.52 10.99 -13.34
C ARG A 108 -8.31 9.82 -12.38
N ALA A 109 -9.08 9.75 -11.28
CA ALA A 109 -9.00 8.64 -10.33
C ALA A 109 -9.35 7.31 -10.99
N LEU A 110 -10.45 7.26 -11.77
CA LEU A 110 -10.87 6.07 -12.51
C LEU A 110 -9.85 5.64 -13.58
N ARG A 111 -9.25 6.58 -14.30
CA ARG A 111 -8.19 6.26 -15.28
C ARG A 111 -6.96 5.66 -14.62
N LEU A 112 -6.49 6.23 -13.52
CA LEU A 112 -5.32 5.73 -12.79
C LEU A 112 -5.52 4.29 -12.31
N ALA A 113 -6.73 3.95 -11.87
CA ALA A 113 -7.11 2.61 -11.42
C ALA A 113 -7.66 1.70 -12.55
N ARG A 114 -7.66 2.15 -13.81
CA ARG A 114 -8.21 1.42 -14.99
C ARG A 114 -9.69 1.07 -14.89
N LEU A 115 -10.47 1.85 -14.18
CA LEU A 115 -11.92 1.62 -13.95
C LEU A 115 -12.83 2.46 -14.85
N THR A 116 -12.33 3.21 -15.80
CA THR A 116 -13.12 4.15 -16.63
C THR A 116 -14.34 3.47 -17.29
N ARG A 117 -14.15 2.23 -17.78
CA ARG A 117 -15.24 1.47 -18.44
C ARG A 117 -16.26 0.89 -17.47
N LEU A 118 -15.98 0.93 -16.19
CA LEU A 118 -16.82 0.37 -15.12
C LEU A 118 -17.49 1.48 -14.30
N ALA A 119 -17.39 2.75 -14.73
CA ALA A 119 -17.90 3.90 -13.97
C ALA A 119 -19.37 3.73 -13.52
N ASP A 120 -20.23 3.24 -14.41
CA ASP A 120 -21.66 3.08 -14.16
C ASP A 120 -22.04 1.66 -13.65
N VAL A 121 -21.06 0.82 -13.39
CA VAL A 121 -21.30 -0.54 -12.87
C VAL A 121 -21.54 -0.47 -11.37
N PRO A 122 -22.63 -1.07 -10.85
CA PRO A 122 -22.87 -1.19 -9.42
C PRO A 122 -21.76 -1.96 -8.70
N PHE A 123 -21.42 -1.53 -7.49
CA PHE A 123 -20.35 -2.14 -6.67
C PHE A 123 -20.50 -3.65 -6.52
N GLU A 124 -21.74 -4.13 -6.34
CA GLU A 124 -22.04 -5.55 -6.15
C GLU A 124 -21.66 -6.42 -7.36
N ARG A 125 -21.66 -5.83 -8.56
CA ARG A 125 -21.32 -6.53 -9.81
C ARG A 125 -19.82 -6.57 -10.09
N LEU A 126 -19.01 -5.87 -9.29
CA LEU A 126 -17.57 -5.89 -9.43
C LEU A 126 -17.00 -7.24 -8.97
N THR A 127 -16.04 -7.75 -9.72
CA THR A 127 -15.17 -8.85 -9.27
C THR A 127 -14.32 -8.41 -8.08
N ILE A 128 -13.75 -9.35 -7.33
CA ILE A 128 -12.87 -9.04 -6.20
C ILE A 128 -11.67 -8.19 -6.67
N GLY A 129 -11.09 -8.50 -7.82
CA GLY A 129 -9.99 -7.71 -8.41
C GLY A 129 -10.42 -6.28 -8.76
N GLN A 130 -11.61 -6.10 -9.34
CA GLN A 130 -12.15 -4.77 -9.66
C GLN A 130 -12.46 -3.95 -8.40
N ARG A 131 -12.93 -4.58 -7.33
CA ARG A 131 -13.10 -3.93 -6.01
C ARG A 131 -11.75 -3.46 -5.46
N ARG A 132 -10.70 -4.28 -5.60
CA ARG A 132 -9.34 -3.89 -5.21
C ARG A 132 -8.81 -2.69 -6.01
N LEU A 133 -9.11 -2.63 -7.30
CA LEU A 133 -8.80 -1.46 -8.13
C LEU A 133 -9.60 -0.22 -7.70
N LEU A 134 -10.86 -0.39 -7.24
CA LEU A 134 -11.64 0.71 -6.68
C LEU A 134 -11.02 1.23 -5.37
N ASP A 135 -10.60 0.35 -4.46
CA ASP A 135 -9.87 0.75 -3.24
C ASP A 135 -8.62 1.58 -3.60
N LEU A 136 -7.88 1.18 -4.64
CA LEU A 136 -6.74 1.96 -5.17
C LEU A 136 -7.18 3.34 -5.70
N ALA A 137 -8.28 3.41 -6.44
CA ALA A 137 -8.82 4.68 -6.92
C ALA A 137 -9.13 5.63 -5.75
N LEU A 138 -9.77 5.10 -4.70
CA LEU A 138 -10.11 5.88 -3.50
C LEU A 138 -8.87 6.37 -2.75
N ALA A 139 -7.86 5.51 -2.60
CA ALA A 139 -6.58 5.88 -1.98
C ALA A 139 -5.84 6.98 -2.76
N LEU A 140 -6.08 7.10 -4.07
CA LEU A 140 -5.47 8.11 -4.94
C LEU A 140 -6.23 9.43 -4.98
N VAL A 141 -7.51 9.46 -4.59
CA VAL A 141 -8.37 10.65 -4.69
C VAL A 141 -7.72 11.89 -4.08
N GLY A 142 -7.02 11.76 -2.95
CA GLY A 142 -6.29 12.83 -2.26
C GLY A 142 -4.94 13.20 -2.88
N ARG A 143 -4.70 12.90 -4.16
CA ARG A 143 -3.42 13.16 -4.86
C ARG A 143 -2.24 12.55 -4.11
N SER A 144 -2.37 11.30 -3.69
CA SER A 144 -1.37 10.61 -2.89
C SER A 144 -0.04 10.49 -3.62
N ASP A 145 1.04 10.95 -3.01
CA ASP A 145 2.42 10.77 -3.47
C ASP A 145 3.01 9.46 -2.93
N VAL A 146 2.36 8.88 -1.91
CA VAL A 146 2.71 7.62 -1.26
C VAL A 146 1.47 6.74 -1.17
N LEU A 147 1.61 5.47 -1.49
CA LEU A 147 0.59 4.44 -1.28
C LEU A 147 1.15 3.35 -0.35
N VAL A 148 0.37 2.99 0.66
CA VAL A 148 0.64 1.82 1.52
C VAL A 148 -0.48 0.81 1.33
N LEU A 149 -0.13 -0.46 1.05
CA LEU A 149 -1.10 -1.49 0.70
C LEU A 149 -0.86 -2.75 1.52
N ASP A 150 -1.89 -3.17 2.24
CA ASP A 150 -1.83 -4.40 3.05
C ASP A 150 -2.37 -5.60 2.25
N GLU A 151 -1.47 -6.50 1.87
CA GLU A 151 -1.74 -7.71 1.10
C GLU A 151 -2.70 -7.46 -0.10
N PRO A 152 -2.41 -6.52 -1.03
CA PRO A 152 -3.37 -6.03 -2.03
C PRO A 152 -3.86 -7.08 -3.02
N THR A 153 -3.17 -8.20 -3.15
CA THR A 153 -3.52 -9.30 -4.06
C THR A 153 -4.03 -10.55 -3.34
N ALA A 154 -4.18 -10.49 -2.01
CA ALA A 154 -4.69 -11.62 -1.25
C ALA A 154 -6.07 -12.06 -1.74
N GLY A 155 -6.22 -13.37 -2.04
CA GLY A 155 -7.48 -13.94 -2.51
C GLY A 155 -7.82 -13.66 -3.99
N LEU A 156 -6.94 -13.00 -4.73
CA LEU A 156 -7.11 -12.78 -6.16
C LEU A 156 -6.58 -13.97 -6.98
N ASP A 157 -7.22 -14.22 -8.12
CA ASP A 157 -6.63 -15.09 -9.12
C ASP A 157 -5.40 -14.45 -9.76
N THR A 158 -4.65 -15.24 -10.53
CA THR A 158 -3.39 -14.79 -11.15
C THR A 158 -3.59 -13.62 -12.12
N ALA A 159 -4.71 -13.56 -12.84
CA ALA A 159 -4.98 -12.50 -13.81
C ALA A 159 -5.29 -11.18 -13.10
N ALA A 160 -6.19 -11.21 -12.10
CA ALA A 160 -6.52 -10.04 -11.28
C ALA A 160 -5.30 -9.53 -10.49
N ALA A 161 -4.49 -10.42 -9.92
CA ALA A 161 -3.25 -10.04 -9.24
C ALA A 161 -2.26 -9.35 -10.18
N ARG A 162 -2.10 -9.84 -11.43
CA ARG A 162 -1.26 -9.17 -12.44
C ARG A 162 -1.78 -7.80 -12.81
N GLU A 163 -3.09 -7.63 -12.90
CA GLU A 163 -3.70 -6.34 -13.21
C GLU A 163 -3.43 -5.32 -12.09
N VAL A 164 -3.64 -5.68 -10.82
CA VAL A 164 -3.31 -4.84 -9.66
C VAL A 164 -1.83 -4.44 -9.71
N TRP A 165 -0.91 -5.40 -9.88
CA TRP A 165 0.52 -5.10 -9.97
C TRP A 165 0.86 -4.18 -11.14
N SER A 166 0.19 -4.35 -12.29
CA SER A 166 0.39 -3.48 -13.46
C SER A 166 -0.03 -2.03 -13.17
N VAL A 167 -1.10 -1.83 -12.39
CA VAL A 167 -1.51 -0.49 -11.93
C VAL A 167 -0.48 0.08 -10.95
N LEU A 168 -0.02 -0.69 -9.96
CA LEU A 168 0.99 -0.24 -8.99
C LEU A 168 2.30 0.17 -9.68
N ARG A 169 2.75 -0.60 -10.67
CA ARG A 169 3.96 -0.27 -11.46
C ARG A 169 3.77 0.98 -12.31
N ALA A 170 2.59 1.19 -12.90
CA ALA A 170 2.29 2.42 -13.64
C ALA A 170 2.30 3.65 -12.71
N LEU A 171 1.70 3.55 -11.53
CA LEU A 171 1.73 4.62 -10.52
C LEU A 171 3.16 4.92 -10.05
N ALA A 172 3.98 3.89 -9.84
CA ALA A 172 5.38 4.09 -9.49
C ALA A 172 6.16 4.78 -10.63
N ALA A 173 5.92 4.40 -11.88
CA ALA A 173 6.52 5.07 -13.03
C ALA A 173 6.12 6.56 -13.11
N ASP A 174 4.89 6.91 -12.70
CA ASP A 174 4.39 8.29 -12.56
C ASP A 174 4.94 9.01 -11.30
N GLY A 175 5.79 8.34 -10.51
CA GLY A 175 6.49 8.93 -9.37
C GLY A 175 5.84 8.70 -8.01
N VAL A 176 4.79 7.91 -7.89
CA VAL A 176 4.22 7.52 -6.60
C VAL A 176 5.15 6.50 -5.93
N ALA A 177 5.47 6.70 -4.65
CA ALA A 177 6.16 5.68 -3.86
C ALA A 177 5.15 4.67 -3.33
N VAL A 178 5.44 3.40 -3.47
CA VAL A 178 4.50 2.32 -3.14
C VAL A 178 5.14 1.38 -2.11
N VAL A 179 4.46 1.16 -0.99
CA VAL A 179 4.82 0.13 -0.01
C VAL A 179 3.74 -0.93 -0.01
N VAL A 180 4.10 -2.17 -0.32
CA VAL A 180 3.18 -3.31 -0.29
C VAL A 180 3.62 -4.31 0.77
N THR A 181 2.67 -4.90 1.49
CA THR A 181 2.94 -6.08 2.30
C THR A 181 2.51 -7.33 1.57
N THR A 182 3.23 -8.40 1.78
CA THR A 182 2.86 -9.72 1.26
C THR A 182 3.42 -10.84 2.13
N ARG A 183 2.85 -12.04 2.00
CA ARG A 183 3.38 -13.28 2.54
C ARG A 183 4.00 -14.17 1.47
N ASP A 184 3.82 -13.79 0.20
CA ASP A 184 4.29 -14.54 -0.95
C ASP A 184 5.65 -13.98 -1.43
N PRO A 185 6.73 -14.79 -1.37
CA PRO A 185 8.04 -14.37 -1.89
C PRO A 185 8.05 -14.08 -3.38
N ASP A 186 7.26 -14.81 -4.17
CA ASP A 186 7.20 -14.61 -5.63
C ASP A 186 6.50 -13.28 -5.96
N GLU A 187 5.55 -12.88 -5.14
CA GLU A 187 4.93 -11.55 -5.22
C GLU A 187 5.93 -10.46 -4.81
N ALA A 188 6.63 -10.64 -3.69
CA ALA A 188 7.61 -9.66 -3.21
C ALA A 188 8.70 -9.37 -4.26
N CYS A 189 9.11 -10.37 -5.04
CA CYS A 189 10.09 -10.21 -6.13
C CYS A 189 9.63 -9.30 -7.28
N ARG A 190 8.36 -8.89 -7.32
CA ARG A 190 7.86 -7.91 -8.30
C ARG A 190 8.17 -6.46 -7.90
N ALA A 191 8.59 -6.21 -6.67
CA ALA A 191 9.00 -4.90 -6.18
C ALA A 191 10.44 -4.57 -6.58
N ASP A 192 10.81 -3.30 -6.49
CA ASP A 192 12.18 -2.84 -6.76
C ASP A 192 13.13 -3.21 -5.62
N ARG A 193 12.61 -3.20 -4.38
CA ARG A 193 13.34 -3.64 -3.17
C ARG A 193 12.40 -4.40 -2.24
N VAL A 194 13.00 -5.32 -1.48
CA VAL A 194 12.28 -6.16 -0.52
C VAL A 194 12.95 -6.06 0.85
N GLY A 195 12.14 -5.80 1.87
CA GLY A 195 12.49 -5.97 3.26
C GLY A 195 11.77 -7.18 3.84
N VAL A 196 12.44 -8.00 4.60
CA VAL A 196 11.82 -9.13 5.32
C VAL A 196 11.55 -8.70 6.75
N LEU A 197 10.29 -8.73 7.15
CA LEU A 197 9.88 -8.46 8.53
C LEU A 197 9.66 -9.80 9.25
N ASP A 198 10.46 -10.05 10.26
CA ASP A 198 10.37 -11.27 11.10
C ASP A 198 10.36 -10.85 12.58
N GLU A 199 9.36 -11.32 13.32
CA GLU A 199 9.16 -10.99 14.74
C GLU A 199 9.33 -9.50 15.08
N GLY A 200 8.76 -8.64 14.22
CA GLY A 200 8.83 -7.18 14.38
C GLY A 200 10.16 -6.54 13.95
N ARG A 201 11.15 -7.30 13.50
CA ARG A 201 12.46 -6.79 13.07
C ARG A 201 12.60 -6.83 11.55
N LEU A 202 13.17 -5.77 10.99
CA LEU A 202 13.48 -5.73 9.57
C LEU A 202 14.83 -6.42 9.33
N VAL A 203 14.79 -7.56 8.67
CA VAL A 203 15.98 -8.23 8.17
C VAL A 203 16.25 -7.71 6.77
N THR A 204 17.19 -6.77 6.64
CA THR A 204 17.63 -6.30 5.34
C THR A 204 18.61 -7.34 4.77
N GLY A 205 18.16 -8.08 3.78
CA GLY A 205 19.01 -9.06 3.11
C GLY A 205 19.24 -8.65 1.66
N ARG A 206 20.51 -8.48 1.27
CA ARG A 206 20.96 -8.65 -0.12
C ARG A 206 20.76 -10.09 -0.62
N ASP A 207 20.21 -10.96 0.23
CA ASP A 207 20.09 -12.39 -0.01
C ASP A 207 18.68 -12.76 -0.50
N ALA A 208 18.46 -12.64 -1.81
CA ALA A 208 17.36 -13.36 -2.47
C ALA A 208 17.33 -14.87 -2.11
N ALA A 209 18.42 -15.43 -1.64
CA ALA A 209 18.50 -16.81 -1.15
C ALA A 209 17.73 -17.00 0.17
N ARG A 210 17.66 -16.00 1.06
CA ARG A 210 16.84 -16.06 2.28
C ARG A 210 15.35 -15.94 2.01
N LEU A 211 14.95 -15.27 0.92
CA LEU A 211 13.55 -15.21 0.49
C LEU A 211 13.00 -16.61 0.17
N ARG A 212 13.84 -17.52 -0.35
CA ARG A 212 13.47 -18.93 -0.61
C ARG A 212 13.30 -19.75 0.67
N ALA A 213 13.94 -19.37 1.76
CA ALA A 213 13.85 -20.07 3.06
C ALA A 213 12.57 -19.71 3.84
N VAL A 214 11.83 -18.68 3.46
CA VAL A 214 10.54 -18.27 4.05
C VAL A 214 9.36 -19.12 3.52
N ARG A 215 9.60 -20.13 2.70
CA ARG A 215 8.54 -21.05 2.27
C ARG A 215 7.87 -21.68 3.50
N PRO A 216 6.53 -21.69 3.57
CA PRO A 216 5.85 -22.40 4.63
C PRO A 216 6.30 -23.86 4.58
N ARG A 217 6.71 -24.43 5.71
CA ARG A 217 6.80 -25.89 5.84
C ARG A 217 5.38 -26.39 5.55
N ALA A 218 5.25 -27.17 4.49
CA ALA A 218 4.01 -27.89 4.22
C ALA A 218 3.64 -28.67 5.50
N ALA A 219 2.42 -28.43 5.99
CA ALA A 219 1.82 -29.22 7.05
C ALA A 219 1.37 -30.55 6.47
#